data_aa8c82d00bb5b3faf8c88181eeb14136
#
_entry.id   aa8c82d00bb5b3faf8c88181eeb14136
#
_cell.length_a   1.000
_cell.length_b   1.000
_cell.length_c   1.000
_cell.angle_alpha   90.00
_cell.angle_beta   90.00
_cell.angle_gamma   90.00
#
_symmetry.space_group_name_H-M   'P 1'
#
loop_
_entity.id
_entity.type
_entity.pdbx_description
1 polymer ?
#
loop_
_entity_poly.entity_id
_entity_poly.type
_entity_poly.pdbx_seq_one_letter_code
_entity_poly.pdbx_strand_id
1 'polypeptide(L)'
;WQISTPPILALAPLGASLEMFDEVGLDALRDKSLRLTGWLRTLLNDLGPDVVEVVTPVDPESHGAQLSLRWLGGDPKAVVEELSTEGIVCDFREPDVLRVAPVPLYNTFVDVWRFVDALRRRATR
;
A
#
# COMPACT_ATOMS: atom_id res chain seq x y z
N TRP A 1 -33.60 -1.78 -3.86
CA TRP A 1 -32.44 -2.33 -4.56
C TRP A 1 -32.00 -3.72 -4.05
N GLN A 2 -32.73 -4.30 -3.10
CA GLN A 2 -32.47 -5.66 -2.62
C GLN A 2 -32.99 -6.67 -3.64
N ILE A 3 -32.08 -7.35 -4.34
CA ILE A 3 -32.41 -8.31 -5.42
C ILE A 3 -32.52 -9.75 -4.86
N SER A 4 -31.88 -10.03 -3.70
CA SER A 4 -31.82 -11.35 -3.09
C SER A 4 -31.75 -11.27 -1.56
N THR A 5 -31.78 -12.42 -0.89
CA THR A 5 -31.60 -12.51 0.56
C THR A 5 -30.18 -12.04 0.94
N PRO A 6 -30.03 -11.06 1.84
CA PRO A 6 -28.72 -10.57 2.24
C PRO A 6 -27.93 -11.66 2.98
N PRO A 7 -26.61 -11.77 2.74
CA PRO A 7 -25.75 -12.72 3.44
C PRO A 7 -25.45 -12.21 4.86
N ILE A 8 -26.34 -12.42 5.80
CA ILE A 8 -26.31 -11.84 7.15
C ILE A 8 -24.97 -12.06 7.86
N LEU A 9 -24.40 -13.29 7.75
CA LEU A 9 -23.11 -13.60 8.38
C LEU A 9 -21.93 -12.84 7.78
N ALA A 10 -22.00 -12.43 6.51
CA ALA A 10 -20.99 -11.60 5.87
C ALA A 10 -21.19 -10.11 6.17
N LEU A 11 -22.43 -9.69 6.41
CA LEU A 11 -22.76 -8.29 6.72
C LEU A 11 -22.39 -7.89 8.15
N ALA A 12 -22.42 -8.83 9.10
CA ALA A 12 -22.09 -8.53 10.49
C ALA A 12 -20.64 -7.99 10.67
N PRO A 13 -19.57 -8.65 10.16
CA PRO A 13 -18.22 -8.09 10.23
C PRO A 13 -18.03 -6.82 9.38
N LEU A 14 -18.78 -6.68 8.29
CA LEU A 14 -18.79 -5.44 7.51
C LEU A 14 -19.35 -4.28 8.35
N GLY A 15 -20.45 -4.49 9.10
CA GLY A 15 -20.99 -3.48 10.00
C GLY A 15 -19.97 -3.00 11.02
N ALA A 16 -19.26 -3.92 11.69
CA ALA A 16 -18.21 -3.57 12.63
C ALA A 16 -17.04 -2.78 11.98
N SER A 17 -16.69 -3.10 10.73
CA SER A 17 -15.70 -2.34 9.99
C SER A 17 -16.19 -0.92 9.68
N LEU A 18 -17.43 -0.75 9.26
CA LEU A 18 -18.02 0.56 8.95
C LEU A 18 -18.10 1.45 10.19
N GLU A 19 -18.42 0.89 11.37
CA GLU A 19 -18.41 1.63 12.63
C GLU A 19 -17.04 2.26 12.92
N MET A 20 -15.93 1.54 12.68
CA MET A 20 -14.57 2.09 12.83
C MET A 20 -14.31 3.24 11.85
N PHE A 21 -14.79 3.13 10.61
CA PHE A 21 -14.66 4.22 9.63
C PHE A 21 -15.50 5.45 10.00
N ASP A 22 -16.70 5.23 10.54
CA ASP A 22 -17.58 6.32 11.00
C ASP A 22 -17.00 7.04 12.23
N GLU A 23 -16.36 6.30 13.14
CA GLU A 23 -15.69 6.88 14.33
C GLU A 23 -14.52 7.81 13.95
N VAL A 24 -13.70 7.41 12.96
CA VAL A 24 -12.52 8.18 12.54
C VAL A 24 -12.88 9.27 11.53
N GLY A 25 -13.82 9.00 10.64
CA GLY A 25 -14.23 9.86 9.54
C GLY A 25 -13.34 9.73 8.29
N LEU A 26 -13.98 9.73 7.12
CA LEU A 26 -13.30 9.54 5.84
C LEU A 26 -12.32 10.67 5.51
N ASP A 27 -12.62 11.91 5.88
CA ASP A 27 -11.75 13.07 5.63
C ASP A 27 -10.42 12.94 6.37
N ALA A 28 -10.45 12.57 7.65
CA ALA A 28 -9.24 12.34 8.44
C ALA A 28 -8.39 11.17 7.89
N LEU A 29 -9.05 10.10 7.45
CA LEU A 29 -8.38 8.97 6.79
C LEU A 29 -7.77 9.39 5.45
N ARG A 30 -8.46 10.21 4.66
CA ARG A 30 -7.94 10.73 3.39
C ARG A 30 -6.71 11.60 3.62
N ASP A 31 -6.76 12.51 4.56
CA ASP A 31 -5.63 13.38 4.92
C ASP A 31 -4.39 12.57 5.34
N LYS A 32 -4.60 11.57 6.19
CA LYS A 32 -3.50 10.68 6.59
C LYS A 32 -2.99 9.85 5.41
N SER A 33 -3.88 9.35 4.54
CA SER A 33 -3.51 8.61 3.33
C SER A 33 -2.62 9.44 2.40
N LEU A 34 -2.98 10.70 2.15
CA LEU A 34 -2.18 11.62 1.33
C LEU A 34 -0.76 11.81 1.90
N ARG A 35 -0.65 11.98 3.22
CA ARG A 35 0.65 12.13 3.89
C ARG A 35 1.48 10.84 3.83
N LEU A 36 0.87 9.67 4.04
CA LEU A 36 1.56 8.37 3.97
C LEU A 36 2.04 8.06 2.55
N THR A 37 1.20 8.28 1.53
CA THR A 37 1.57 8.04 0.14
C THR A 37 2.60 9.06 -0.37
N GLY A 38 2.49 10.32 0.04
CA GLY A 38 3.49 11.35 -0.25
C GLY A 38 4.86 11.01 0.36
N TRP A 39 4.88 10.57 1.63
CA TRP A 39 6.09 10.10 2.30
C TRP A 39 6.70 8.88 1.60
N LEU A 40 5.86 7.90 1.23
CA LEU A 40 6.29 6.72 0.48
C LEU A 40 6.96 7.12 -0.84
N ARG A 41 6.34 8.02 -1.62
CA ARG A 41 6.92 8.52 -2.87
C ARG A 41 8.28 9.18 -2.67
N THR A 42 8.40 10.04 -1.65
CA THR A 42 9.68 10.69 -1.33
C THR A 42 10.77 9.67 -1.09
N LEU A 43 10.51 8.68 -0.24
CA LEU A 43 11.49 7.64 0.08
C LEU A 43 11.81 6.72 -1.12
N LEU A 44 10.83 6.43 -1.98
CA LEU A 44 11.05 5.64 -3.20
C LEU A 44 11.89 6.40 -4.22
N ASN A 45 11.67 7.70 -4.38
CA ASN A 45 12.48 8.54 -5.26
C ASN A 45 13.95 8.58 -4.83
N ASP A 46 14.22 8.51 -3.52
CA ASP A 46 15.59 8.45 -2.97
C ASP A 46 16.32 7.12 -3.28
N LEU A 47 15.61 6.06 -3.68
CA LEU A 47 16.23 4.82 -4.16
C LEU A 47 16.80 4.95 -5.56
N GLY A 48 16.29 5.87 -6.34
CA GLY A 48 16.67 6.12 -7.73
C GLY A 48 15.81 5.40 -8.78
N PRO A 49 15.74 5.97 -9.98
CA PRO A 49 14.87 5.48 -11.06
C PRO A 49 15.32 4.13 -11.64
N ASP A 50 16.58 3.74 -11.43
CA ASP A 50 17.11 2.46 -11.89
C ASP A 50 16.74 1.29 -10.95
N VAL A 51 16.18 1.60 -9.78
CA VAL A 51 15.80 0.62 -8.75
C VAL A 51 14.29 0.40 -8.70
N VAL A 52 13.53 1.48 -8.75
CA VAL A 52 12.08 1.43 -8.65
C VAL A 52 11.41 2.55 -9.44
N GLU A 53 10.36 2.19 -10.18
CA GLU A 53 9.49 3.14 -10.86
C GLU A 53 8.12 3.17 -10.17
N VAL A 54 7.61 4.36 -9.85
CA VAL A 54 6.24 4.53 -9.33
C VAL A 54 5.30 4.72 -10.51
N VAL A 55 4.52 3.67 -10.82
CA VAL A 55 3.58 3.65 -11.96
C VAL A 55 2.31 4.46 -11.68
N THR A 56 1.87 4.49 -10.42
CA THR A 56 0.69 5.27 -10.01
C THR A 56 0.89 6.76 -10.32
N PRO A 57 -0.11 7.46 -10.87
CA PRO A 57 -0.04 8.90 -11.14
C PRO A 57 0.43 9.72 -9.93
N VAL A 58 1.10 10.84 -10.20
CA VAL A 58 1.59 11.75 -9.13
C VAL A 58 0.44 12.53 -8.50
N ASP A 59 -0.58 12.87 -9.30
CA ASP A 59 -1.73 13.62 -8.83
C ASP A 59 -2.49 12.85 -7.73
N PRO A 60 -2.59 13.41 -6.51
CA PRO A 60 -3.26 12.75 -5.39
C PRO A 60 -4.74 12.45 -5.63
N GLU A 61 -5.40 13.22 -6.48
CA GLU A 61 -6.82 13.01 -6.81
C GLU A 61 -7.02 11.79 -7.75
N SER A 62 -5.94 11.32 -8.37
CA SER A 62 -5.98 10.19 -9.30
C SER A 62 -5.72 8.84 -8.63
N HIS A 63 -5.50 8.79 -7.31
CA HIS A 63 -5.25 7.54 -6.57
C HIS A 63 -5.72 7.57 -5.12
N GLY A 64 -5.90 6.39 -4.54
CA GLY A 64 -6.16 6.20 -3.11
C GLY A 64 -4.88 5.95 -2.30
N ALA A 65 -4.98 5.07 -1.30
CA ALA A 65 -3.85 4.69 -0.44
C ALA A 65 -2.86 3.74 -1.12
N GLN A 66 -3.23 3.10 -2.25
CA GLN A 66 -2.38 2.15 -2.94
C GLN A 66 -1.48 2.82 -3.97
N LEU A 67 -0.19 2.47 -3.97
CA LEU A 67 0.73 2.75 -5.05
C LEU A 67 1.13 1.45 -5.76
N SER A 68 1.24 1.52 -7.09
CA SER A 68 1.78 0.47 -7.95
C SER A 68 3.22 0.83 -8.30
N LEU A 69 4.13 -0.09 -8.05
CA LEU A 69 5.57 0.08 -8.24
C LEU A 69 6.05 -0.98 -9.22
N ARG A 70 6.98 -0.62 -10.11
CA ARG A 70 7.77 -1.57 -10.87
C ARG A 70 9.13 -1.70 -10.21
N TRP A 71 9.49 -2.90 -9.80
CA TRP A 71 10.80 -3.19 -9.22
C TRP A 71 11.80 -3.52 -10.34
N LEU A 72 12.92 -2.80 -10.39
CA LEU A 72 13.95 -2.94 -11.41
C LEU A 72 15.24 -3.57 -10.85
N GLY A 73 15.33 -3.73 -9.53
CA GLY A 73 16.51 -4.28 -8.84
C GLY A 73 16.60 -5.81 -8.83
N GLY A 74 15.86 -6.52 -9.71
CA GLY A 74 15.87 -7.98 -9.80
C GLY A 74 14.47 -8.58 -9.99
N ASP A 75 14.27 -9.83 -9.53
CA ASP A 75 12.98 -10.52 -9.64
C ASP A 75 11.94 -9.90 -8.67
N PRO A 76 10.88 -9.26 -9.19
CA PRO A 76 9.87 -8.61 -8.36
C PRO A 76 9.05 -9.59 -7.51
N LYS A 77 8.86 -10.83 -7.96
CA LYS A 77 8.16 -11.85 -7.19
C LYS A 77 8.99 -12.31 -5.99
N ALA A 78 10.27 -12.57 -6.21
CA ALA A 78 11.19 -12.95 -5.14
C ALA A 78 11.28 -11.85 -4.06
N VAL A 79 11.32 -10.57 -4.45
CA VAL A 79 11.31 -9.46 -3.50
C VAL A 79 10.07 -9.46 -2.60
N VAL A 80 8.89 -9.71 -3.14
CA VAL A 80 7.64 -9.77 -2.34
C VAL A 80 7.68 -10.95 -1.36
N GLU A 81 8.15 -12.11 -1.80
CA GLU A 81 8.30 -13.29 -0.95
C GLU A 81 9.28 -13.02 0.21
N GLU A 82 10.43 -12.43 -0.07
CA GLU A 82 11.41 -12.04 0.94
C GLU A 82 10.88 -10.98 1.93
N LEU A 83 10.19 -9.94 1.44
CA LEU A 83 9.55 -8.93 2.30
C LEU A 83 8.56 -9.57 3.26
N SER A 84 7.80 -10.56 2.79
CA SER A 84 6.86 -11.30 3.62
C SER A 84 7.55 -12.03 4.78
N THR A 85 8.77 -12.55 4.60
CA THR A 85 9.53 -13.18 5.69
C THR A 85 9.96 -12.19 6.77
N GLU A 86 10.06 -10.90 6.44
CA GLU A 86 10.35 -9.80 7.37
C GLU A 86 9.06 -9.21 7.99
N GLY A 87 7.88 -9.80 7.71
CA GLY A 87 6.59 -9.31 8.19
C GLY A 87 6.05 -8.10 7.41
N ILE A 88 6.60 -7.82 6.23
CA ILE A 88 6.15 -6.75 5.33
C ILE A 88 5.30 -7.37 4.23
N VAL A 89 3.99 -7.21 4.34
CA VAL A 89 3.02 -7.80 3.40
C VAL A 89 2.67 -6.79 2.31
N CYS A 90 3.01 -7.13 1.07
CA CYS A 90 2.58 -6.42 -0.13
C CYS A 90 2.14 -7.45 -1.19
N ASP A 91 1.63 -6.99 -2.31
CA ASP A 91 1.03 -7.85 -3.32
C ASP A 91 1.80 -7.77 -4.64
N PHE A 92 2.04 -8.92 -5.26
CA PHE A 92 2.65 -9.01 -6.59
C PHE A 92 1.57 -9.17 -7.66
N ARG A 93 1.71 -8.41 -8.73
CA ARG A 93 0.88 -8.54 -9.94
C ARG A 93 1.75 -8.69 -11.16
N GLU A 94 1.55 -9.78 -11.87
CA GLU A 94 2.24 -10.03 -13.13
C GLU A 94 2.01 -8.89 -14.14
N PRO A 95 3.03 -8.59 -14.98
CA PRO A 95 4.31 -9.32 -15.02
C PRO A 95 5.35 -8.82 -14.00
N ASP A 96 5.26 -7.57 -13.50
CA ASP A 96 6.37 -6.91 -12.82
C ASP A 96 5.95 -5.86 -11.75
N VAL A 97 4.68 -5.85 -11.34
CA VAL A 97 4.13 -4.82 -10.46
C VAL A 97 4.03 -5.28 -9.00
N LEU A 98 4.61 -4.49 -8.10
CA LEU A 98 4.36 -4.55 -6.66
C LEU A 98 3.26 -3.56 -6.30
N ARG A 99 2.22 -4.00 -5.61
CA ARG A 99 1.20 -3.11 -5.05
C ARG A 99 1.43 -2.95 -3.55
N VAL A 100 1.57 -1.70 -3.13
CA VAL A 100 1.79 -1.33 -1.73
C VAL A 100 0.72 -0.35 -1.30
N ALA A 101 0.12 -0.60 -0.15
CA ALA A 101 -0.99 0.20 0.35
C ALA A 101 -0.80 0.52 1.83
N PRO A 102 -0.16 1.65 2.16
CA PRO A 102 -0.11 2.11 3.54
C PRO A 102 -1.50 2.58 3.98
N VAL A 103 -2.25 1.65 4.60
CA VAL A 103 -3.64 1.89 5.00
C VAL A 103 -3.70 2.90 6.15
N PRO A 104 -4.40 4.04 6.00
CA PRO A 104 -4.39 5.11 6.99
C PRO A 104 -4.99 4.72 8.33
N LEU A 105 -5.85 3.71 8.38
CA LEU A 105 -6.49 3.28 9.61
C LEU A 105 -5.48 2.68 10.61
N TYR A 106 -4.48 1.92 10.15
CA TYR A 106 -3.56 1.21 11.04
C TYR A 106 -2.07 1.35 10.69
N ASN A 107 -1.68 1.69 9.46
CA ASN A 107 -0.27 1.87 9.14
C ASN A 107 0.28 3.22 9.63
N THR A 108 1.58 3.21 9.91
CA THR A 108 2.35 4.34 10.41
C THR A 108 3.41 4.79 9.40
N PHE A 109 4.00 5.97 9.61
CA PHE A 109 5.16 6.44 8.83
C PHE A 109 6.39 5.55 9.02
N VAL A 110 6.51 4.88 10.18
CA VAL A 110 7.58 3.93 10.45
C VAL A 110 7.42 2.67 9.60
N ASP A 111 6.19 2.20 9.37
CA ASP A 111 5.94 1.04 8.50
C ASP A 111 6.34 1.35 7.06
N VAL A 112 6.00 2.54 6.57
CA VAL A 112 6.42 3.02 5.25
C VAL A 112 7.95 3.08 5.14
N TRP A 113 8.61 3.63 6.16
CA TRP A 113 10.07 3.68 6.19
C TRP A 113 10.70 2.29 6.19
N ARG A 114 10.20 1.36 7.02
CA ARG A 114 10.67 -0.03 7.08
C ARG A 114 10.55 -0.74 5.74
N PHE A 115 9.44 -0.54 5.04
CA PHE A 115 9.26 -1.10 3.70
C PHE A 115 10.34 -0.60 2.73
N VAL A 116 10.55 0.71 2.65
CA VAL A 116 11.55 1.29 1.72
C VAL A 116 12.97 0.93 2.13
N ASP A 117 13.28 0.89 3.43
CA ASP A 117 14.58 0.44 3.92
C ASP A 117 14.85 -1.03 3.55
N ALA A 118 13.83 -1.89 3.63
CA ALA A 118 13.94 -3.27 3.18
C ALA A 118 14.19 -3.38 1.66
N LEU A 119 13.57 -2.54 0.84
CA LEU A 119 13.87 -2.45 -0.60
C LEU A 119 15.30 -1.95 -0.85
N ARG A 120 15.74 -0.92 -0.12
CA ARG A 120 17.11 -0.36 -0.24
C ARG A 120 18.18 -1.43 0.01
N ARG A 121 18.03 -2.27 1.02
CA ARG A 121 18.96 -3.36 1.30
C ARG A 121 19.05 -4.41 0.19
N ARG A 122 18.02 -4.51 -0.64
CA ARG A 122 17.95 -5.44 -1.78
C ARG A 122 18.51 -4.85 -3.07
N ALA A 123 18.35 -3.56 -3.26
CA ALA A 123 18.89 -2.83 -4.40
C ALA A 123 20.44 -2.81 -4.44
N THR A 124 21.08 -3.02 -3.30
CA THR A 124 22.55 -3.00 -3.16
C THR A 124 23.20 -4.40 -3.23
N ARG A 125 22.41 -5.43 -3.50
CA ARG A 125 22.90 -6.81 -3.67
C ARG A 125 23.04 -7.17 -5.14
#